data_f4ce76cfc9cb65852aa37bc9fb7feeae
#
_entry.id   f4ce76cfc9cb65852aa37bc9fb7feeae
#
_cell.length_a   1.000
_cell.length_b   1.000
_cell.length_c   1.000
_cell.angle_alpha   90.00
_cell.angle_beta   90.00
_cell.angle_gamma   90.00
#
_symmetry.space_group_name_H-M   'P 1'
#
loop_
_entity.id
_entity.type
_entity.pdbx_description
1 polymer ?
#
loop_
_entity_poly.entity_id
_entity_poly.type
_entity_poly.pdbx_seq_one_letter_code
_entity_poly.pdbx_strand_id
1 'polypeptide(L)'
;PLDGGIAIDGFRRDEIAYLPQQSQIDGSFPISVIDLVAMGVWHEIGAFGRLSRKFRARVDAAIAAVGLTGLEKRTIGSLSGGQMQRALFARLLLQDARLVLLDEPFAAIDAKTMADLIDLIKRWHSEGRTILAVLHDYATVGTHFPLTMMLARELVAHGPTAQVLTAENQFRARQMCEACAGTPHVCGKSAA
;
A
#
# COMPACT_ATOMS: atom_id res chain seq x y z
N PRO A 1 -4.97 1.95 -17.31
CA PRO A 1 -6.39 2.20 -17.51
C PRO A 1 -6.83 1.56 -18.84
N LEU A 2 -8.10 1.12 -18.92
CA LEU A 2 -8.68 0.60 -20.15
C LEU A 2 -8.94 1.74 -21.15
N ASP A 3 -9.17 2.93 -20.62
CA ASP A 3 -9.32 4.16 -21.37
C ASP A 3 -8.94 5.34 -20.46
N GLY A 4 -8.58 6.51 -21.05
CA GLY A 4 -8.16 7.70 -20.32
C GLY A 4 -6.66 7.76 -20.06
N GLY A 5 -6.23 8.73 -19.24
CA GLY A 5 -4.84 8.99 -18.89
C GLY A 5 -4.68 9.35 -17.42
N ILE A 6 -3.53 9.02 -16.85
CA ILE A 6 -3.11 9.43 -15.51
C ILE A 6 -1.95 10.41 -15.68
N ALA A 7 -2.14 11.65 -15.21
CA ALA A 7 -1.07 12.64 -15.11
C ALA A 7 -0.67 12.77 -13.63
N ILE A 8 0.61 12.70 -13.37
CA ILE A 8 1.17 12.92 -12.02
C ILE A 8 2.16 14.08 -12.16
N ASP A 9 1.73 15.26 -11.75
CA ASP A 9 2.55 16.45 -11.81
C ASP A 9 3.27 16.71 -10.49
N GLY A 10 4.52 17.18 -10.56
CA GLY A 10 5.29 17.56 -9.38
C GLY A 10 5.98 16.42 -8.62
N PHE A 11 5.92 15.18 -9.12
CA PHE A 11 6.64 14.04 -8.57
C PHE A 11 7.51 13.36 -9.61
N ARG A 12 8.73 12.97 -9.21
CA ARG A 12 9.57 12.06 -9.98
C ARG A 12 9.19 10.62 -9.64
N ARG A 13 9.56 9.66 -10.48
CA ARG A 13 9.25 8.23 -10.26
C ARG A 13 9.86 7.67 -8.97
N ASP A 14 11.03 8.13 -8.59
CA ASP A 14 11.72 7.74 -7.36
C ASP A 14 11.11 8.36 -6.09
N GLU A 15 10.25 9.38 -6.24
CA GLU A 15 9.49 9.99 -5.16
C GLU A 15 8.13 9.32 -4.92
N ILE A 16 7.81 8.26 -5.66
CA ILE A 16 6.56 7.49 -5.53
C ILE A 16 6.88 6.10 -5.02
N ALA A 17 6.32 5.72 -3.88
CA ALA A 17 6.39 4.37 -3.35
C ALA A 17 5.04 3.67 -3.51
N TYR A 18 5.07 2.38 -3.87
CA TYR A 18 3.88 1.57 -4.05
C TYR A 18 3.95 0.28 -3.22
N LEU A 19 2.91 0.04 -2.46
CA LEU A 19 2.63 -1.21 -1.79
C LEU A 19 1.54 -1.96 -2.57
N PRO A 20 1.89 -3.03 -3.29
CA PRO A 20 0.90 -3.86 -3.96
C PRO A 20 0.12 -4.71 -2.95
N GLN A 21 -1.04 -5.17 -3.34
CA GLN A 21 -1.80 -6.15 -2.59
C GLN A 21 -0.94 -7.39 -2.30
N GLN A 22 -0.98 -7.91 -1.08
CA GLN A 22 -0.12 -9.01 -0.63
C GLN A 22 -0.26 -10.28 -1.50
N SER A 23 -1.45 -10.56 -2.02
CA SER A 23 -1.73 -11.68 -2.91
C SER A 23 -0.94 -11.65 -4.23
N GLN A 24 -0.40 -10.48 -4.62
CA GLN A 24 0.41 -10.31 -5.83
C GLN A 24 1.90 -10.63 -5.61
N ILE A 25 2.31 -10.89 -4.36
CA ILE A 25 3.71 -11.16 -4.04
C ILE A 25 3.93 -12.67 -4.00
N ASP A 26 4.79 -13.15 -4.89
CA ASP A 26 5.19 -14.56 -4.90
C ASP A 26 6.09 -14.87 -3.70
N GLY A 27 5.50 -15.46 -2.65
CA GLY A 27 6.21 -15.88 -1.46
C GLY A 27 7.16 -17.06 -1.67
N SER A 28 7.10 -17.74 -2.83
CA SER A 28 8.01 -18.83 -3.16
C SER A 28 9.40 -18.35 -3.58
N PHE A 29 9.53 -17.06 -3.89
CA PHE A 29 10.81 -16.48 -4.28
C PHE A 29 11.80 -16.50 -3.11
N PRO A 30 13.00 -17.10 -3.26
CA PRO A 30 13.91 -17.42 -2.16
C PRO A 30 14.77 -16.21 -1.73
N ILE A 31 14.13 -15.07 -1.42
CA ILE A 31 14.81 -13.90 -0.87
C ILE A 31 14.61 -13.81 0.64
N SER A 32 15.57 -13.22 1.33
CA SER A 32 15.47 -12.95 2.75
C SER A 32 14.72 -11.65 3.04
N VAL A 33 14.27 -11.49 4.29
CA VAL A 33 13.63 -10.24 4.76
C VAL A 33 14.54 -9.03 4.50
N ILE A 34 15.84 -9.16 4.80
CA ILE A 34 16.78 -8.06 4.60
C ILE A 34 16.94 -7.70 3.13
N ASP A 35 16.93 -8.67 2.23
CA ASP A 35 17.05 -8.42 0.79
C ASP A 35 15.78 -7.73 0.26
N LEU A 36 14.58 -8.19 0.71
CA LEU A 36 13.32 -7.52 0.38
C LEU A 36 13.30 -6.07 0.84
N VAL A 37 13.72 -5.81 2.07
CA VAL A 37 13.75 -4.46 2.63
C VAL A 37 14.80 -3.60 1.93
N ALA A 38 15.98 -4.15 1.62
CA ALA A 38 17.05 -3.46 0.91
C ALA A 38 16.65 -3.00 -0.50
N MET A 39 15.66 -3.65 -1.13
CA MET A 39 15.11 -3.16 -2.41
C MET A 39 14.54 -1.74 -2.31
N GLY A 40 14.19 -1.26 -1.12
CA GLY A 40 13.74 0.12 -0.92
C GLY A 40 14.79 1.18 -1.27
N VAL A 41 16.07 0.86 -1.18
CA VAL A 41 17.19 1.75 -1.54
C VAL A 41 17.84 1.41 -2.89
N TRP A 42 17.20 0.56 -3.68
CA TRP A 42 17.75 0.10 -4.96
C TRP A 42 18.08 1.24 -5.93
N HIS A 43 17.25 2.26 -5.96
CA HIS A 43 17.46 3.44 -6.81
C HIS A 43 18.70 4.25 -6.41
N GLU A 44 19.11 4.21 -5.12
CA GLU A 44 20.31 4.89 -4.62
C GLU A 44 21.57 4.06 -4.88
N ILE A 45 21.46 2.72 -4.83
CA ILE A 45 22.61 1.80 -4.92
C ILE A 45 22.90 1.44 -6.38
N GLY A 46 21.88 1.38 -7.23
CA GLY A 46 21.97 0.89 -8.61
C GLY A 46 22.14 -0.64 -8.69
N ALA A 47 22.00 -1.19 -9.91
CA ALA A 47 21.98 -2.64 -10.16
C ALA A 47 23.30 -3.37 -9.82
N PHE A 48 24.42 -2.66 -9.82
CA PHE A 48 25.78 -3.21 -9.55
C PHE A 48 26.38 -2.69 -8.24
N GLY A 49 25.62 -1.89 -7.48
CA GLY A 49 26.07 -1.33 -6.23
C GLY A 49 26.15 -2.35 -5.10
N ARG A 50 27.12 -2.21 -4.21
CA ARG A 50 27.21 -3.00 -2.98
C ARG A 50 26.48 -2.28 -1.84
N LEU A 51 25.80 -3.03 -0.99
CA LEU A 51 25.21 -2.50 0.24
C LEU A 51 26.33 -1.97 1.16
N SER A 52 26.58 -0.68 1.10
CA SER A 52 27.60 -0.04 1.96
C SER A 52 27.19 -0.14 3.43
N ARG A 53 28.14 0.06 4.35
CA ARG A 53 27.85 0.06 5.80
C ARG A 53 26.74 1.05 6.18
N LYS A 54 26.68 2.21 5.50
CA LYS A 54 25.64 3.22 5.70
C LYS A 54 24.25 2.70 5.30
N PHE A 55 24.13 2.08 4.13
CA PHE A 55 22.85 1.51 3.67
C PHE A 55 22.42 0.35 4.56
N ARG A 56 23.37 -0.50 4.98
CA ARG A 56 23.07 -1.60 5.90
C ARG A 56 22.44 -1.09 7.21
N ALA A 57 23.00 -0.04 7.81
CA ALA A 57 22.44 0.56 9.02
C ALA A 57 21.02 1.10 8.82
N ARG A 58 20.72 1.70 7.64
CA ARG A 58 19.36 2.14 7.30
C ARG A 58 18.38 0.96 7.17
N VAL A 59 18.81 -0.13 6.55
CA VAL A 59 18.01 -1.36 6.41
C VAL A 59 17.71 -1.94 7.80
N ASP A 60 18.72 -2.09 8.65
CA ASP A 60 18.57 -2.63 10.00
C ASP A 60 17.62 -1.75 10.84
N ALA A 61 17.74 -0.42 10.73
CA ALA A 61 16.83 0.52 11.39
C ALA A 61 15.39 0.40 10.89
N ALA A 62 15.16 0.22 9.58
CA ALA A 62 13.83 0.04 9.02
C ALA A 62 13.19 -1.28 9.49
N ILE A 63 13.97 -2.38 9.54
CA ILE A 63 13.51 -3.68 10.07
C ILE A 63 13.14 -3.56 11.55
N ALA A 64 13.95 -2.85 12.34
CA ALA A 64 13.66 -2.62 13.76
C ALA A 64 12.40 -1.75 13.95
N ALA A 65 12.21 -0.72 13.14
CA ALA A 65 11.05 0.18 13.21
C ALA A 65 9.70 -0.52 13.02
N VAL A 66 9.68 -1.64 12.29
CA VAL A 66 8.48 -2.45 12.08
C VAL A 66 8.43 -3.71 12.97
N GLY A 67 9.35 -3.84 13.93
CA GLY A 67 9.38 -4.95 14.88
C GLY A 67 9.75 -6.31 14.29
N LEU A 68 10.62 -6.36 13.28
CA LEU A 68 11.10 -7.59 12.63
C LEU A 68 12.55 -7.94 12.98
N THR A 69 13.11 -7.33 14.01
CA THR A 69 14.46 -7.65 14.52
C THR A 69 14.57 -9.13 14.85
N GLY A 70 15.64 -9.78 14.38
CA GLY A 70 15.87 -11.23 14.52
C GLY A 70 15.30 -12.07 13.38
N LEU A 71 14.55 -11.48 12.43
CA LEU A 71 13.98 -12.19 11.29
C LEU A 71 14.70 -11.86 9.97
N GLU A 72 15.80 -11.10 10.00
CA GLU A 72 16.48 -10.54 8.83
C GLU A 72 16.88 -11.59 7.79
N LYS A 73 17.31 -12.75 8.27
CA LYS A 73 17.79 -13.87 7.42
C LYS A 73 16.69 -14.87 7.03
N ARG A 74 15.46 -14.70 7.56
CA ARG A 74 14.35 -15.57 7.17
C ARG A 74 13.94 -15.31 5.72
N THR A 75 13.57 -16.39 5.03
CA THR A 75 12.96 -16.28 3.70
C THR A 75 11.57 -15.67 3.82
N ILE A 76 11.16 -14.84 2.85
CA ILE A 76 9.84 -14.19 2.85
C ILE A 76 8.70 -15.21 2.88
N GLY A 77 8.86 -16.38 2.25
CA GLY A 77 7.86 -17.44 2.26
C GLY A 77 7.63 -18.11 3.62
N SER A 78 8.53 -17.90 4.60
CA SER A 78 8.38 -18.41 5.97
C SER A 78 7.70 -17.43 6.93
N LEU A 79 7.34 -16.24 6.45
CA LEU A 79 6.71 -15.20 7.24
C LEU A 79 5.20 -15.42 7.37
N SER A 80 4.63 -15.03 8.52
CA SER A 80 3.19 -14.85 8.61
C SER A 80 2.72 -13.67 7.75
N GLY A 81 1.43 -13.58 7.42
CA GLY A 81 0.87 -12.45 6.67
C GLY A 81 1.22 -11.09 7.29
N GLY A 82 1.06 -10.96 8.61
CA GLY A 82 1.42 -9.72 9.31
C GLY A 82 2.92 -9.42 9.30
N GLN A 83 3.79 -10.44 9.39
CA GLN A 83 5.24 -10.26 9.27
C GLN A 83 5.63 -9.83 7.85
N MET A 84 5.04 -10.42 6.83
CA MET A 84 5.25 -10.04 5.44
C MET A 84 4.83 -8.58 5.20
N GLN A 85 3.66 -8.20 5.70
CA GLN A 85 3.16 -6.83 5.58
C GLN A 85 4.11 -5.83 6.23
N ARG A 86 4.60 -6.12 7.44
CA ARG A 86 5.61 -5.30 8.14
C ARG A 86 6.91 -5.19 7.33
N ALA A 87 7.37 -6.27 6.69
CA ALA A 87 8.57 -6.24 5.83
C ALA A 87 8.38 -5.35 4.61
N LEU A 88 7.19 -5.36 4.01
CA LEU A 88 6.85 -4.47 2.91
C LEU A 88 6.80 -3.00 3.33
N PHE A 89 6.26 -2.71 4.52
CA PHE A 89 6.29 -1.35 5.09
C PHE A 89 7.73 -0.89 5.40
N ALA A 90 8.61 -1.78 5.90
CA ALA A 90 10.02 -1.47 6.08
C ALA A 90 10.71 -1.09 4.75
N ARG A 91 10.37 -1.79 3.66
CA ARG A 91 10.83 -1.43 2.31
C ARG A 91 10.37 -0.03 1.91
N LEU A 92 9.08 0.30 2.13
CA LEU A 92 8.55 1.64 1.84
C LEU A 92 9.22 2.73 2.68
N LEU A 93 9.50 2.43 3.97
CA LEU A 93 10.21 3.36 4.85
C LEU A 93 11.58 3.76 4.27
N LEU A 94 12.28 2.81 3.66
CA LEU A 94 13.59 3.06 3.06
C LEU A 94 13.53 3.85 1.75
N GLN A 95 12.42 3.74 0.99
CA GLN A 95 12.25 4.49 -0.25
C GLN A 95 12.15 6.00 -0.01
N ASP A 96 11.76 6.41 1.20
CA ASP A 96 11.64 7.82 1.62
C ASP A 96 10.83 8.68 0.64
N ALA A 97 9.80 8.09 0.06
CA ALA A 97 9.00 8.69 -1.01
C ALA A 97 8.05 9.77 -0.47
N ARG A 98 7.81 10.81 -1.29
CA ARG A 98 6.87 11.90 -0.98
C ARG A 98 5.41 11.50 -1.21
N LEU A 99 5.16 10.59 -2.16
CA LEU A 99 3.84 10.01 -2.44
C LEU A 99 3.89 8.51 -2.16
N VAL A 100 3.03 8.03 -1.27
CA VAL A 100 2.92 6.62 -0.89
C VAL A 100 1.54 6.09 -1.29
N LEU A 101 1.53 5.10 -2.18
CA LEU A 101 0.35 4.41 -2.66
C LEU A 101 0.24 3.06 -1.95
N LEU A 102 -0.86 2.81 -1.26
CA LEU A 102 -1.10 1.60 -0.47
C LEU A 102 -2.34 0.89 -1.01
N ASP A 103 -2.16 -0.35 -1.49
CA ASP A 103 -3.25 -1.17 -1.99
C ASP A 103 -3.58 -2.26 -0.97
N GLU A 104 -4.73 -2.15 -0.33
CA GLU A 104 -5.21 -3.03 0.75
C GLU A 104 -4.15 -3.31 1.84
N PRO A 105 -3.52 -2.28 2.43
CA PRO A 105 -2.38 -2.45 3.32
C PRO A 105 -2.67 -3.22 4.61
N PHE A 106 -3.94 -3.45 4.94
CA PHE A 106 -4.37 -4.10 6.18
C PHE A 106 -5.02 -5.46 5.95
N ALA A 107 -4.95 -6.01 4.72
CA ALA A 107 -5.52 -7.31 4.42
C ALA A 107 -4.80 -8.43 5.19
N ALA A 108 -5.57 -9.34 5.78
CA ALA A 108 -5.08 -10.56 6.45
C ALA A 108 -4.06 -10.34 7.60
N ILE A 109 -4.13 -9.19 8.28
CA ILE A 109 -3.29 -8.90 9.45
C ILE A 109 -4.14 -8.79 10.73
N ASP A 110 -3.51 -9.03 11.88
CA ASP A 110 -4.16 -8.89 13.18
C ASP A 110 -4.34 -7.41 13.58
N ALA A 111 -5.29 -7.15 14.49
CA ALA A 111 -5.63 -5.80 14.93
C ALA A 111 -4.44 -5.02 15.53
N LYS A 112 -3.52 -5.70 16.21
CA LYS A 112 -2.33 -5.06 16.79
C LYS A 112 -1.39 -4.60 15.68
N THR A 113 -1.09 -5.48 14.73
CA THR A 113 -0.27 -5.13 13.56
C THR A 113 -0.90 -3.98 12.76
N MET A 114 -2.22 -4.01 12.57
CA MET A 114 -2.93 -2.92 11.90
C MET A 114 -2.76 -1.58 12.63
N ALA A 115 -2.91 -1.56 13.95
CA ALA A 115 -2.73 -0.34 14.74
C ALA A 115 -1.31 0.23 14.61
N ASP A 116 -0.28 -0.62 14.73
CA ASP A 116 1.12 -0.22 14.57
C ASP A 116 1.39 0.40 13.17
N LEU A 117 0.80 -0.18 12.10
CA LEU A 117 0.95 0.32 10.73
C LEU A 117 0.17 1.62 10.48
N ILE A 118 -1.01 1.78 11.09
CA ILE A 118 -1.77 3.04 11.03
C ILE A 118 -0.98 4.16 11.69
N ASP A 119 -0.36 3.90 12.84
CA ASP A 119 0.46 4.91 13.52
C ASP A 119 1.69 5.29 12.69
N LEU A 120 2.28 4.34 11.97
CA LEU A 120 3.36 4.62 11.02
C LEU A 120 2.88 5.50 9.87
N ILE A 121 1.70 5.21 9.28
CA ILE A 121 1.08 6.02 8.22
C ILE A 121 0.79 7.44 8.69
N LYS A 122 0.24 7.60 9.90
CA LYS A 122 -0.01 8.93 10.49
C LYS A 122 1.28 9.73 10.69
N ARG A 123 2.35 9.06 11.12
CA ARG A 123 3.68 9.67 11.24
C ARG A 123 4.17 10.16 9.88
N TRP A 124 4.12 9.33 8.85
CA TRP A 124 4.51 9.72 7.49
C TRP A 124 3.72 10.93 6.99
N HIS A 125 2.42 10.96 7.26
CA HIS A 125 1.59 12.12 6.90
C HIS A 125 2.02 13.38 7.68
N SER A 126 2.32 13.26 8.96
CA SER A 126 2.81 14.40 9.77
C SER A 126 4.20 14.90 9.33
N GLU A 127 5.00 14.05 8.69
CA GLU A 127 6.27 14.39 8.04
C GLU A 127 6.10 15.06 6.66
N GLY A 128 4.86 15.31 6.22
CA GLY A 128 4.53 16.00 4.96
C GLY A 128 4.43 15.08 3.74
N ARG A 129 4.36 13.76 3.92
CA ARG A 129 4.13 12.82 2.82
C ARG A 129 2.64 12.77 2.45
N THR A 130 2.37 12.59 1.17
CA THR A 130 1.02 12.33 0.67
C THR A 130 0.78 10.81 0.68
N ILE A 131 -0.30 10.40 1.34
CA ILE A 131 -0.68 8.97 1.43
C ILE A 131 -2.00 8.77 0.69
N LEU A 132 -2.02 7.83 -0.24
CA LEU A 132 -3.23 7.36 -0.91
C LEU A 132 -3.39 5.87 -0.59
N ALA A 133 -4.45 5.50 0.12
CA ALA A 133 -4.72 4.13 0.50
C ALA A 133 -6.05 3.65 -0.10
N VAL A 134 -6.04 2.47 -0.72
CA VAL A 134 -7.26 1.75 -1.13
C VAL A 134 -7.65 0.83 0.01
N LEU A 135 -8.86 0.99 0.52
CA LEU A 135 -9.38 0.26 1.67
C LEU A 135 -10.83 -0.19 1.42
N HIS A 136 -11.21 -1.33 2.00
CA HIS A 136 -12.58 -1.83 1.94
C HIS A 136 -13.34 -1.69 3.25
N ASP A 137 -12.65 -1.46 4.37
CA ASP A 137 -13.27 -1.31 5.68
C ASP A 137 -13.61 0.16 5.97
N TYR A 138 -14.90 0.48 5.94
CA TYR A 138 -15.40 1.82 6.22
C TYR A 138 -15.14 2.28 7.66
N ALA A 139 -15.06 1.37 8.63
CA ALA A 139 -14.79 1.71 10.01
C ALA A 139 -13.37 2.24 10.17
N THR A 140 -12.39 1.56 9.59
CA THR A 140 -10.99 2.00 9.53
C THR A 140 -10.85 3.33 8.81
N VAL A 141 -11.51 3.49 7.64
CA VAL A 141 -11.49 4.75 6.88
C VAL A 141 -12.05 5.88 7.72
N GLY A 142 -13.23 5.69 8.31
CA GLY A 142 -13.91 6.70 9.12
C GLY A 142 -13.12 7.16 10.34
N THR A 143 -12.33 6.25 10.93
CA THR A 143 -11.57 6.54 12.15
C THR A 143 -10.21 7.19 11.87
N HIS A 144 -9.57 6.84 10.74
CA HIS A 144 -8.14 7.14 10.56
C HIS A 144 -7.81 8.02 9.36
N PHE A 145 -8.72 8.17 8.40
CA PHE A 145 -8.44 8.93 7.18
C PHE A 145 -9.35 10.17 7.07
N PRO A 146 -8.75 11.39 7.01
CA PRO A 146 -9.54 12.64 7.04
C PRO A 146 -10.27 12.92 5.74
N LEU A 147 -9.75 12.43 4.60
CA LEU A 147 -10.31 12.59 3.28
C LEU A 147 -10.58 11.23 2.65
N THR A 148 -11.70 11.11 1.96
CA THR A 148 -12.11 9.88 1.29
C THR A 148 -12.62 10.16 -0.11
N MET A 149 -12.32 9.26 -1.03
CA MET A 149 -12.94 9.14 -2.34
C MET A 149 -13.66 7.80 -2.40
N MET A 150 -14.97 7.81 -2.54
CA MET A 150 -15.79 6.59 -2.67
C MET A 150 -16.02 6.30 -4.14
N LEU A 151 -15.58 5.14 -4.57
CA LEU A 151 -15.68 4.66 -5.94
C LEU A 151 -16.55 3.40 -6.02
N ALA A 152 -17.46 3.37 -6.96
CA ALA A 152 -18.27 2.19 -7.30
C ALA A 152 -18.59 2.28 -8.80
N ARG A 153 -17.72 1.78 -9.69
CA ARG A 153 -17.71 2.00 -11.15
C ARG A 153 -17.52 3.47 -11.54
N GLU A 154 -18.18 4.36 -10.83
CA GLU A 154 -18.10 5.80 -10.98
C GLU A 154 -17.70 6.43 -9.65
N LEU A 155 -17.34 7.69 -9.69
CA LEU A 155 -17.13 8.48 -8.49
C LEU A 155 -18.47 8.74 -7.80
N VAL A 156 -18.69 8.12 -6.62
CA VAL A 156 -19.90 8.33 -5.83
C VAL A 156 -19.83 9.65 -5.06
N ALA A 157 -18.72 9.87 -4.35
CA ALA A 157 -18.47 11.08 -3.58
C ALA A 157 -16.97 11.22 -3.28
N HIS A 158 -16.50 12.45 -3.04
CA HIS A 158 -15.17 12.72 -2.50
C HIS A 158 -15.21 13.94 -1.56
N GLY A 159 -14.31 13.96 -0.58
CA GLY A 159 -14.18 15.07 0.37
C GLY A 159 -13.87 14.61 1.78
N PRO A 160 -14.23 15.41 2.81
CA PRO A 160 -14.09 15.03 4.20
C PRO A 160 -14.81 13.70 4.48
N THR A 161 -14.12 12.79 5.14
CA THR A 161 -14.58 11.40 5.34
C THR A 161 -15.97 11.33 5.97
N ALA A 162 -16.25 12.17 6.96
CA ALA A 162 -17.57 12.22 7.60
C ALA A 162 -18.73 12.60 6.64
N GLN A 163 -18.44 13.36 5.59
CA GLN A 163 -19.42 13.75 4.56
C GLN A 163 -19.54 12.71 3.45
N VAL A 164 -18.52 11.90 3.23
CA VAL A 164 -18.50 10.87 2.19
C VAL A 164 -19.07 9.56 2.69
N LEU A 165 -18.77 9.12 3.92
CA LEU A 165 -19.21 7.85 4.49
C LEU A 165 -20.64 7.90 5.06
N THR A 166 -21.57 8.56 4.34
CA THR A 166 -22.98 8.58 4.72
C THR A 166 -23.69 7.27 4.32
N ALA A 167 -24.78 6.94 5.02
CA ALA A 167 -25.62 5.77 4.69
C ALA A 167 -26.15 5.85 3.25
N GLU A 168 -26.48 7.05 2.77
CA GLU A 168 -26.95 7.31 1.42
C GLU A 168 -25.88 6.95 0.37
N ASN A 169 -24.64 7.46 0.53
CA ASN A 169 -23.56 7.17 -0.37
C ASN A 169 -23.16 5.68 -0.37
N GLN A 170 -23.17 5.05 0.79
CA GLN A 170 -22.91 3.62 0.92
C GLN A 170 -23.99 2.79 0.22
N PHE A 171 -25.25 3.16 0.35
CA PHE A 171 -26.37 2.51 -0.34
C PHE A 171 -26.25 2.67 -1.86
N ARG A 172 -25.97 3.89 -2.34
CA ARG A 172 -25.74 4.18 -3.76
C ARG A 172 -24.58 3.35 -4.33
N ALA A 173 -23.48 3.26 -3.60
CA ALA A 173 -22.33 2.45 -4.01
C ALA A 173 -22.70 0.97 -4.14
N ARG A 174 -23.46 0.40 -3.19
CA ARG A 174 -23.92 -0.99 -3.24
C ARG A 174 -24.82 -1.25 -4.43
N GLN A 175 -25.82 -0.40 -4.68
CA GLN A 175 -26.70 -0.53 -5.83
C GLN A 175 -25.94 -0.57 -7.16
N MET A 176 -24.91 0.29 -7.32
CA MET A 176 -24.07 0.29 -8.51
C MET A 176 -23.28 -1.02 -8.67
N CYS A 177 -22.86 -1.66 -7.57
CA CYS A 177 -22.19 -2.96 -7.59
C CYS A 177 -23.16 -4.12 -7.88
N GLU A 178 -24.35 -4.14 -7.27
CA GLU A 178 -25.37 -5.19 -7.41
C GLU A 178 -25.98 -5.22 -8.82
N ALA A 179 -26.21 -4.06 -9.44
CA ALA A 179 -26.66 -3.96 -10.81
C ALA A 179 -25.74 -4.69 -11.83
N CYS A 180 -24.55 -5.11 -11.39
CA CYS A 180 -23.56 -5.82 -12.19
C CYS A 180 -23.52 -7.31 -11.95
N ALA A 181 -23.98 -7.80 -10.81
CA ALA A 181 -24.00 -9.23 -10.51
C ALA A 181 -24.95 -10.00 -11.40
N GLY A 182 -25.90 -9.31 -12.06
CA GLY A 182 -26.88 -9.88 -12.98
C GLY A 182 -26.53 -9.82 -14.47
N THR A 183 -25.45 -9.13 -14.86
CA THR A 183 -25.01 -9.09 -16.27
C THR A 183 -23.68 -9.84 -16.42
N PRO A 184 -23.61 -10.87 -17.30
CA PRO A 184 -22.32 -11.48 -17.60
C PRO A 184 -21.39 -10.39 -18.14
N HIS A 185 -20.22 -10.25 -17.51
CA HIS A 185 -19.19 -9.33 -17.96
C HIS A 185 -18.74 -9.71 -19.36
N VAL A 186 -19.32 -9.09 -20.36
CA VAL A 186 -18.74 -9.03 -21.69
C VAL A 186 -17.59 -8.02 -21.57
N CYS A 187 -16.41 -8.52 -21.22
CA CYS A 187 -15.18 -7.86 -21.56
C CYS A 187 -15.13 -7.83 -23.08
N GLY A 188 -15.62 -6.76 -23.68
CA GLY A 188 -15.58 -6.54 -25.11
C GLY A 188 -14.14 -6.51 -25.58
N LYS A 189 -13.69 -7.61 -26.14
CA LYS A 189 -12.65 -7.57 -27.17
C LYS A 189 -13.26 -6.79 -28.32
N SER A 190 -13.01 -5.52 -28.40
CA SER A 190 -13.11 -4.81 -29.67
C SER A 190 -11.80 -5.04 -30.40
N ALA A 191 -11.83 -6.01 -31.31
CA ALA A 191 -10.89 -6.11 -32.42
C ALA A 191 -11.32 -5.13 -33.51
N ALA A 192 -10.43 -4.25 -33.89
CA ALA A 192 -10.18 -3.78 -35.24
C ALA A 192 -9.05 -2.75 -35.21
#